data_7fed28a71e46ebb6f696db5becf49f92
#
_entry.id   7fed28a71e46ebb6f696db5becf49f92
#
_cell.length_a   1.000
_cell.length_b   1.000
_cell.length_c   1.000
_cell.angle_alpha   90.00
_cell.angle_beta   90.00
_cell.angle_gamma   90.00
#
_symmetry.space_group_name_H-M   'P 1'
#
loop_
_entity.id
_entity.type
_entity.pdbx_description
1 polymer ?
#
loop_
_entity_poly.entity_id
_entity_poly.type
_entity_poly.pdbx_seq_one_letter_code
_entity_poly.pdbx_strand_id
1 'polypeptide(L)'
;MEFENKVVVVTGGAHGIGKAIVDDFTKQGALVEVIDIAQGNHYVGDITNKETLESFVSYVLDKHGHIDYLINNALPLMKGIDECSYEEFQY
;
A
#
# COMPACT_ATOMS: atom_id res chain seq x y z
N MET A 1 13.68 15.80 -4.91
CA MET A 1 13.15 14.48 -5.04
C MET A 1 11.76 14.51 -5.58
N GLU A 2 11.49 13.57 -6.45
CA GLU A 2 10.28 13.64 -7.19
C GLU A 2 9.02 13.37 -6.39
N PHE A 3 9.10 12.55 -5.39
CA PHE A 3 7.94 12.19 -4.58
C PHE A 3 8.02 12.72 -3.16
N GLU A 4 8.78 13.77 -2.96
CA GLU A 4 8.98 14.29 -1.62
C GLU A 4 7.65 14.67 -0.99
N ASN A 5 7.41 14.17 0.22
CA ASN A 5 6.20 14.44 1.00
C ASN A 5 4.92 13.83 0.40
N LYS A 6 5.03 13.01 -0.62
CA LYS A 6 3.85 12.31 -1.13
C LYS A 6 3.62 11.06 -0.30
N VAL A 7 2.37 10.76 -0.01
CA VAL A 7 2.01 9.58 0.77
C VAL A 7 1.70 8.46 -0.18
N VAL A 8 2.47 7.39 -0.10
CA VAL A 8 2.36 6.25 -1.00
C VAL A 8 2.04 5.02 -0.18
N VAL A 9 0.98 4.33 -0.54
CA VAL A 9 0.59 3.10 0.13
C VAL A 9 0.94 1.94 -0.78
N VAL A 10 1.61 0.93 -0.24
CA VAL A 10 1.99 -0.24 -1.02
C VAL A 10 1.43 -1.48 -0.34
N THR A 11 0.66 -2.27 -1.07
CA THR A 11 0.19 -3.54 -0.53
C THR A 11 1.20 -4.61 -0.91
N GLY A 12 1.51 -5.50 0.00
CA GLY A 12 2.48 -6.54 -0.25
C GLY A 12 3.90 -6.01 -0.33
N GLY A 13 4.21 -4.96 0.42
CA GLY A 13 5.49 -4.29 0.31
C GLY A 13 6.62 -4.87 1.13
N ALA A 14 6.39 -5.96 1.84
CA ALA A 14 7.41 -6.49 2.73
C ALA A 14 8.43 -7.35 2.01
N HIS A 15 8.12 -7.87 0.83
CA HIS A 15 8.99 -8.82 0.15
C HIS A 15 9.04 -8.57 -1.34
N GLY A 16 10.08 -9.04 -1.98
CA GLY A 16 10.19 -9.13 -3.42
C GLY A 16 10.03 -7.82 -4.14
N ILE A 17 9.20 -7.81 -5.16
CA ILE A 17 8.99 -6.63 -5.99
C ILE A 17 8.38 -5.50 -5.17
N GLY A 18 7.47 -5.83 -4.27
CA GLY A 18 6.87 -4.80 -3.41
C GLY A 18 7.90 -4.09 -2.57
N LYS A 19 8.85 -4.83 -2.01
CA LYS A 19 9.89 -4.21 -1.21
C LYS A 19 10.76 -3.29 -2.06
N ALA A 20 11.07 -3.71 -3.29
CA ALA A 20 11.85 -2.87 -4.19
C ALA A 20 11.11 -1.58 -4.50
N ILE A 21 9.81 -1.64 -4.68
CA ILE A 21 8.98 -0.46 -4.92
C ILE A 21 9.03 0.47 -3.71
N VAL A 22 8.89 -0.08 -2.52
CA VAL A 22 8.95 0.71 -1.28
C VAL A 22 10.29 1.43 -1.19
N ASP A 23 11.37 0.70 -1.45
CA ASP A 23 12.70 1.29 -1.33
C ASP A 23 12.90 2.41 -2.35
N ASP A 24 12.38 2.23 -3.54
CA ASP A 24 12.52 3.22 -4.58
C ASP A 24 11.76 4.51 -4.22
N PHE A 25 10.51 4.39 -3.80
CA PHE A 25 9.75 5.57 -3.40
C PHE A 25 10.38 6.26 -2.19
N THR A 26 10.88 5.48 -1.25
CA THR A 26 11.50 6.04 -0.07
C THR A 26 12.73 6.86 -0.46
N LYS A 27 13.51 6.38 -1.41
CA LYS A 27 14.66 7.11 -1.86
C LYS A 27 14.27 8.42 -2.53
N GLN A 28 13.07 8.49 -3.05
CA GLN A 28 12.61 9.70 -3.71
C GLN A 28 11.85 10.62 -2.77
N GLY A 29 11.93 10.37 -1.50
CA GLY A 29 11.36 11.28 -0.50
C GLY A 29 9.93 11.01 -0.12
N ALA A 30 9.33 9.94 -0.60
CA ALA A 30 7.94 9.63 -0.29
C ALA A 30 7.78 9.13 1.13
N LEU A 31 6.58 9.34 1.66
CA LEU A 31 6.20 8.78 2.95
C LEU A 31 5.44 7.50 2.62
N VAL A 32 6.08 6.37 2.82
CA VAL A 32 5.54 5.10 2.37
C VAL A 32 4.93 4.33 3.52
N GLU A 33 3.70 3.86 3.33
CA GLU A 33 3.05 2.99 4.30
C GLU A 33 2.78 1.65 3.63
N VAL A 34 3.08 0.58 4.32
CA VAL A 34 3.01 -0.75 3.76
C VAL A 34 2.04 -1.59 4.57
N ILE A 35 1.21 -2.37 3.88
CA ILE A 35 0.42 -3.40 4.54
C ILE A 35 0.78 -4.72 3.89
N ASP A 36 1.06 -5.72 4.69
CA ASP A 36 1.42 -7.05 4.20
C ASP A 36 0.96 -8.07 5.23
N ILE A 37 0.63 -9.25 4.79
CA ILE A 37 0.19 -10.28 5.69
C ILE A 37 1.36 -10.87 6.46
N ALA A 38 2.56 -10.71 5.97
CA ALA A 38 3.75 -11.22 6.65
C ALA A 38 4.10 -10.38 7.86
N GLN A 39 4.72 -10.98 8.83
CA GLN A 39 5.13 -10.26 10.03
C GLN A 39 6.30 -9.34 9.73
N GLY A 40 6.36 -8.20 10.37
CA GLY A 40 7.45 -7.27 10.15
C GLY A 40 7.14 -5.90 10.73
N ASN A 41 7.95 -4.92 10.37
CA ASN A 41 7.81 -3.56 10.89
C ASN A 41 6.89 -2.72 10.02
N HIS A 42 5.81 -3.28 9.54
CA HIS A 42 4.83 -2.61 8.73
C HIS A 42 3.46 -2.96 9.29
N TYR A 43 2.41 -2.45 8.69
CA TYR A 43 1.06 -2.80 9.13
C TYR A 43 0.79 -4.23 8.66
N VAL A 44 0.52 -5.10 9.59
CA VAL A 44 0.32 -6.52 9.28
C VAL A 44 -1.17 -6.78 9.15
N GLY A 45 -1.58 -7.27 8.01
CA GLY A 45 -2.99 -7.58 7.81
C GLY A 45 -3.24 -8.12 6.42
N ASP A 46 -4.41 -8.73 6.28
CA ASP A 46 -4.82 -9.36 5.04
C ASP A 46 -5.76 -8.42 4.31
N ILE A 47 -5.35 -7.92 3.16
CA ILE A 47 -6.15 -6.95 2.44
C ILE A 47 -7.42 -7.53 1.83
N THR A 48 -7.57 -8.84 1.83
CA THR A 48 -8.82 -9.44 1.38
C THR A 48 -9.90 -9.29 2.44
N ASN A 49 -9.54 -8.89 3.64
CA ASN A 49 -10.49 -8.66 4.70
C ASN A 49 -10.87 -7.19 4.67
N LYS A 50 -12.16 -6.89 4.44
CA LYS A 50 -12.59 -5.54 4.28
C LYS A 50 -12.33 -4.69 5.51
N GLU A 51 -12.56 -5.24 6.67
CA GLU A 51 -12.35 -4.49 7.91
C GLU A 51 -10.88 -4.16 8.12
N THR A 52 -10.01 -5.08 7.77
CA THR A 52 -8.59 -4.85 7.88
C THR A 52 -8.16 -3.72 6.95
N LEU A 53 -8.65 -3.74 5.73
CA LEU A 53 -8.31 -2.72 4.77
C LEU A 53 -8.81 -1.35 5.24
N GLU A 54 -10.03 -1.29 5.76
CA GLU A 54 -10.58 -0.04 6.24
C GLU A 54 -9.78 0.49 7.43
N SER A 55 -9.38 -0.40 8.32
CA SER A 55 -8.57 0.01 9.46
C SER A 55 -7.22 0.54 9.02
N PHE A 56 -6.63 -0.08 8.03
CA PHE A 56 -5.35 0.37 7.52
C PHE A 56 -5.47 1.75 6.88
N VAL A 57 -6.51 1.96 6.08
CA VAL A 57 -6.72 3.25 5.44
C VAL A 57 -6.94 4.33 6.50
N SER A 58 -7.71 4.03 7.53
CA SER A 58 -7.93 4.99 8.62
C SER A 58 -6.63 5.32 9.32
N TYR A 59 -5.79 4.31 9.54
CA TYR A 59 -4.50 4.51 10.15
C TYR A 59 -3.63 5.46 9.30
N VAL A 60 -3.61 5.26 8.00
CA VAL A 60 -2.81 6.11 7.12
C VAL A 60 -3.36 7.53 7.09
N LEU A 61 -4.68 7.67 7.02
CA LEU A 61 -5.28 8.99 6.98
C LEU A 61 -5.10 9.75 8.28
N ASP A 62 -5.15 9.04 9.41
CA ASP A 62 -4.90 9.70 10.69
C ASP A 62 -3.47 10.18 10.77
N LYS A 63 -2.54 9.42 10.22
CA LYS A 63 -1.13 9.74 10.34
C LYS A 63 -0.71 10.82 9.36
N HIS A 64 -1.21 10.77 8.14
CA HIS A 64 -0.72 11.64 7.07
C HIS A 64 -1.78 12.62 6.54
N GLY A 65 -3.04 12.36 6.79
CA GLY A 65 -4.11 13.23 6.33
C GLY A 65 -4.63 12.95 4.94
N HIS A 66 -3.90 12.22 4.14
CA HIS A 66 -4.30 11.94 2.76
C HIS A 66 -3.47 10.78 2.21
N ILE A 67 -3.85 10.30 1.03
CA ILE A 67 -3.08 9.30 0.31
C ILE A 67 -2.94 9.80 -1.11
N ASP A 68 -1.72 9.91 -1.60
CA ASP A 68 -1.48 10.39 -2.96
C ASP A 68 -1.45 9.25 -3.97
N TYR A 69 -0.88 8.11 -3.60
CA TYR A 69 -0.74 6.98 -4.53
C TYR A 69 -0.99 5.67 -3.82
N LEU A 70 -1.63 4.75 -4.51
CA LEU A 70 -1.81 3.39 -4.00
C LEU A 70 -1.20 2.43 -5.00
N ILE A 71 -0.24 1.67 -4.57
CA ILE A 71 0.40 0.64 -5.40
C ILE A 71 -0.12 -0.71 -4.93
N ASN A 72 -0.95 -1.32 -5.73
CA ASN A 72 -1.56 -2.58 -5.33
C ASN A 72 -0.72 -3.74 -5.86
N ASN A 73 0.28 -4.11 -5.10
CA ASN A 73 1.20 -5.16 -5.47
C ASN A 73 0.75 -6.54 -4.99
N ALA A 74 -0.03 -6.60 -3.92
CA ALA A 74 -0.51 -7.85 -3.40
C ALA A 74 -1.76 -8.30 -4.12
N LEU A 75 -1.60 -8.89 -5.25
CA LEU A 75 -2.75 -9.26 -6.01
C LEU A 75 -2.83 -10.70 -6.11
N PRO A 76 -2.99 -11.34 -5.26
CA PRO A 76 -2.76 -12.61 -5.27
C PRO A 76 -3.66 -13.35 -6.05
N LEU A 77 -4.08 -13.97 -5.97
CA LEU A 77 -4.74 -14.86 -6.43
C LEU A 77 -6.10 -14.62 -6.70
N MET A 78 -6.51 -13.57 -6.49
CA MET A 78 -7.82 -13.31 -6.61
C MET A 78 -8.14 -13.03 -7.97
N LYS A 79 -8.52 -13.92 -8.73
CA LYS A 79 -8.84 -13.61 -9.99
C LYS A 79 -9.97 -12.78 -10.07
N GLY A 80 -10.49 -12.24 -10.50
CA GLY A 80 -11.63 -11.50 -10.64
C GLY A 80 -11.63 -10.15 -10.09
N ILE A 81 -10.71 -9.87 -9.24
CA ILE A 81 -10.75 -8.56 -8.67
C ILE A 81 -9.81 -7.72 -9.35
N ASP A 82 -9.07 -8.28 -10.14
CA ASP A 82 -8.05 -7.60 -10.68
C ASP A 82 -8.39 -6.33 -11.25
N GLU A 83 -8.92 -6.25 -12.35
CA GLU A 83 -9.01 -4.99 -13.03
C GLU A 83 -10.01 -4.08 -12.42
N CYS A 84 -11.10 -4.60 -11.99
CA CYS A 84 -12.09 -3.77 -11.36
C CYS A 84 -11.59 -3.11 -10.12
N SER A 85 -10.96 -3.88 -9.24
CA SER A 85 -10.44 -3.31 -8.02
C SER A 85 -9.36 -2.32 -8.29
N TYR A 86 -8.56 -2.60 -9.28
CA TYR A 86 -7.47 -1.71 -9.62
C TYR A 86 -8.03 -0.37 -10.07
N GLU A 87 -9.06 -0.38 -10.87
CA GLU A 87 -9.66 0.86 -11.30
C GLU A 87 -10.26 1.63 -10.16
N GLU A 88 -10.84 0.95 -9.20
CA GLU A 88 -11.43 1.63 -8.08
C GLU A 88 -10.39 2.34 -7.26
N PHE A 89 -9.20 1.81 -7.19
CA PHE A 89 -8.17 2.43 -6.38
C PHE A 89 -7.36 3.46 -7.13
N GLN A 90 -7.63 3.64 -8.39
CA GLN A 90 -6.86 4.60 -9.13
C GLN A 90 -7.35 6.00 -9.04
N TYR A 91 -8.36 6.28 -8.32
CA TYR A 91 -8.80 7.64 -8.17
C TYR A 91 -8.08 8.36 -7.12
#